data_156fc41dbb3ac674554ec5828be31a79
#
_entry.id   156fc41dbb3ac674554ec5828be31a79
#
_cell.length_a   1.000
_cell.length_b   1.000
_cell.length_c   1.000
_cell.angle_alpha   90.00
_cell.angle_beta   90.00
_cell.angle_gamma   90.00
#
_symmetry.space_group_name_H-M   'P 1'
#
loop_
_entity.id
_entity.type
_entity.pdbx_description
1 polymer ?
#
loop_
_entity_poly.entity_id
_entity_poly.type
_entity_poly.pdbx_seq_one_letter_code
_entity_poly.pdbx_strand_id
1 'polypeptide(L)'
;MRQEVKSNGEFMSANILGVELRDTGSRGGDSGHGGRVLIKFKDIGSTDMRVNGQYMDEFTLFFGGDSERDTLIAALKFIVKELEDNEKAKGVLFSTSNSYL
;
A
#
# COMPACT_ATOMS: atom_id res chain seq x y z
N MET A 1 25.06 -6.77 1.42
CA MET A 1 24.53 -6.76 2.72
C MET A 1 23.12 -6.30 2.77
N ARG A 2 22.33 -6.98 3.52
CA ARG A 2 20.98 -6.58 3.60
C ARG A 2 20.77 -5.73 4.74
N GLN A 3 19.84 -4.81 4.65
CA GLN A 3 19.52 -3.96 5.73
C GLN A 3 18.09 -4.07 6.03
N GLU A 4 17.74 -3.99 7.27
CA GLU A 4 16.37 -3.89 7.68
C GLU A 4 16.03 -2.42 7.77
N VAL A 5 14.97 -2.04 7.10
CA VAL A 5 14.54 -0.66 7.08
C VAL A 5 13.22 -0.56 7.83
N LYS A 6 13.09 0.45 8.64
CA LYS A 6 11.83 0.80 9.28
C LYS A 6 11.56 2.24 8.93
N SER A 7 10.42 2.50 8.33
CA SER A 7 10.04 3.84 7.97
C SER A 7 8.61 4.07 8.32
N ASN A 8 8.25 5.31 8.59
CA ASN A 8 6.85 5.60 8.80
C ASN A 8 6.59 7.01 8.32
N GLY A 9 5.34 7.33 8.11
CA GLY A 9 4.97 8.65 7.68
C GLY A 9 3.50 8.87 7.89
N GLU A 10 3.11 10.13 7.89
CA GLU A 10 1.72 10.50 7.97
C GLU A 10 1.43 11.38 6.78
N PHE A 11 0.34 11.10 6.11
CA PHE A 11 0.00 11.79 4.88
C PHE A 11 -1.34 12.47 5.06
N MET A 12 -1.33 13.77 4.89
CA MET A 12 -2.45 14.60 5.30
C MET A 12 -3.13 15.25 4.14
N SER A 13 -4.43 15.22 4.16
CA SER A 13 -5.28 15.98 3.27
C SER A 13 -6.42 16.44 4.17
N ALA A 14 -7.65 16.20 3.83
CA ALA A 14 -8.73 16.39 4.76
C ALA A 14 -8.72 15.29 5.82
N ASN A 15 -8.03 14.21 5.56
CA ASN A 15 -7.84 13.11 6.49
C ASN A 15 -6.35 12.91 6.72
N ILE A 16 -6.00 12.03 7.63
CA ILE A 16 -4.60 11.71 7.89
C ILE A 16 -4.43 10.21 7.85
N LEU A 17 -3.57 9.73 6.97
CA LEU A 17 -3.27 8.31 6.83
C LEU A 17 -1.86 8.05 7.30
N GLY A 18 -1.72 7.14 8.24
CA GLY A 18 -0.40 6.73 8.71
C GLY A 18 0.06 5.49 7.98
N VAL A 19 1.32 5.41 7.72
CA VAL A 19 1.94 4.26 7.06
C VAL A 19 3.19 3.87 7.82
N GLU A 20 3.31 2.58 8.11
CA GLU A 20 4.54 2.05 8.67
C GLU A 20 5.05 0.99 7.72
N LEU A 21 6.32 1.00 7.47
CA LEU A 21 6.96 0.03 6.60
C LEU A 21 8.11 -0.63 7.32
N ARG A 22 8.19 -1.95 7.21
CA ARG A 22 9.37 -2.68 7.65
C ARG A 22 9.79 -3.57 6.50
N ASP A 23 11.06 -3.54 6.15
CA ASP A 23 11.57 -4.24 4.98
C ASP A 23 12.95 -4.78 5.28
N THR A 24 13.16 -6.04 5.02
CA THR A 24 14.47 -6.63 5.21
C THR A 24 15.30 -6.62 3.94
N GLY A 25 14.69 -6.27 2.80
CA GLY A 25 15.36 -6.41 1.51
C GLY A 25 15.37 -7.86 1.08
N SER A 26 15.92 -8.12 -0.08
CA SER A 26 16.00 -9.47 -0.61
C SER A 26 16.98 -10.31 0.19
N ARG A 27 16.66 -11.56 0.40
CA ARG A 27 17.50 -12.43 1.20
C ARG A 27 17.74 -13.79 0.55
N GLY A 28 17.26 -14.01 -0.65
CA GLY A 28 17.45 -15.26 -1.34
C GLY A 28 16.44 -16.30 -0.92
N GLY A 29 15.27 -16.28 -1.49
CA GLY A 29 14.24 -17.24 -1.20
C GLY A 29 12.88 -16.67 -1.53
N ASP A 30 11.90 -17.53 -1.65
CA ASP A 30 10.56 -17.15 -2.04
C ASP A 30 9.53 -17.88 -1.20
N SER A 31 8.30 -17.47 -1.33
CA SER A 31 7.16 -18.17 -0.73
C SER A 31 7.34 -18.42 0.77
N GLY A 32 7.57 -17.36 1.48
CA GLY A 32 7.74 -17.45 2.92
C GLY A 32 9.17 -17.49 3.36
N HIS A 33 10.11 -17.63 2.41
CA HIS A 33 11.52 -17.57 2.72
C HIS A 33 12.09 -16.32 2.06
N GLY A 34 13.23 -15.84 2.50
CA GLY A 34 13.85 -14.69 1.88
C GLY A 34 13.41 -13.40 2.52
N GLY A 35 13.25 -12.36 1.70
CA GLY A 35 12.92 -11.04 2.18
C GLY A 35 11.55 -10.96 2.78
N ARG A 36 11.35 -9.97 3.64
CA ARG A 36 10.08 -9.79 4.30
C ARG A 36 9.69 -8.34 4.25
N VAL A 37 8.43 -8.09 3.90
CA VAL A 37 7.91 -6.73 3.86
C VAL A 37 6.64 -6.70 4.68
N LEU A 38 6.55 -5.73 5.56
CA LEU A 38 5.36 -5.51 6.34
C LEU A 38 4.93 -4.08 6.15
N ILE A 39 3.67 -3.88 5.78
CA ILE A 39 3.12 -2.55 5.58
C ILE A 39 1.90 -2.44 6.47
N LYS A 40 1.86 -1.40 7.28
CA LYS A 40 0.69 -1.14 8.11
C LYS A 40 0.12 0.20 7.71
N PHE A 41 -1.18 0.23 7.48
CA PHE A 41 -1.91 1.46 7.24
C PHE A 41 -2.77 1.74 8.47
N LYS A 42 -2.82 2.99 8.86
CA LYS A 42 -3.50 3.35 10.08
C LYS A 42 -4.27 4.64 9.90
N ASP A 43 -5.49 4.65 10.37
CA ASP A 43 -6.26 5.88 10.34
C ASP A 43 -5.81 6.74 11.51
N ILE A 44 -5.13 7.81 11.20
CA ILE A 44 -4.72 8.76 12.22
C ILE A 44 -5.82 9.78 12.44
N GLY A 45 -6.57 10.09 11.40
CA GLY A 45 -7.69 10.99 11.54
C GLY A 45 -8.59 11.00 10.33
N SER A 46 -9.82 10.63 10.52
CA SER A 46 -10.88 10.78 9.53
C SER A 46 -10.62 10.09 8.19
N THR A 47 -9.92 8.99 8.21
CA THR A 47 -9.71 8.22 6.98
C THR A 47 -10.74 7.11 6.91
N ASP A 48 -11.54 7.11 5.86
CA ASP A 48 -12.47 6.02 5.64
C ASP A 48 -11.72 4.90 4.96
N MET A 49 -11.33 3.92 5.71
CA MET A 49 -10.54 2.82 5.23
C MET A 49 -11.28 1.54 5.50
N ARG A 50 -11.47 0.74 4.47
CA ARG A 50 -12.22 -0.50 4.58
C ARG A 50 -11.42 -1.62 3.99
N VAL A 51 -11.43 -2.76 4.66
CA VAL A 51 -10.77 -3.95 4.17
C VAL A 51 -11.84 -5.02 4.05
N ASN A 52 -12.01 -5.55 2.87
CA ASN A 52 -13.07 -6.52 2.57
C ASN A 52 -14.44 -5.98 2.97
N GLY A 53 -14.63 -4.68 2.73
CA GLY A 53 -15.92 -4.05 3.00
C GLY A 53 -16.15 -3.65 4.43
N GLN A 54 -15.18 -3.86 5.32
CA GLN A 54 -15.36 -3.52 6.72
C GLN A 54 -14.46 -2.38 7.11
N TYR A 55 -14.98 -1.47 7.91
CA TYR A 55 -14.18 -0.36 8.40
C TYR A 55 -13.05 -0.86 9.27
N MET A 56 -11.87 -0.33 9.04
CA MET A 56 -10.70 -0.70 9.83
C MET A 56 -9.97 0.54 10.26
N ASP A 57 -9.57 0.57 11.52
CA ASP A 57 -8.72 1.66 12.01
C ASP A 57 -7.29 1.43 11.59
N GLU A 58 -6.92 0.19 11.41
CA GLU A 58 -5.59 -0.12 10.90
C GLU A 58 -5.60 -1.53 10.35
N PHE A 59 -4.70 -1.80 9.43
CA PHE A 59 -4.50 -3.16 8.98
C PHE A 59 -3.08 -3.32 8.48
N THR A 60 -2.63 -4.56 8.49
CA THR A 60 -1.26 -4.88 8.17
C THR A 60 -1.22 -5.89 7.04
N LEU A 61 -0.34 -5.65 6.08
CA LEU A 61 -0.06 -6.60 5.01
C LEU A 61 1.33 -7.14 5.21
N PHE A 62 1.50 -8.42 4.98
CA PHE A 62 2.79 -9.05 5.10
C PHE A 62 3.09 -9.86 3.85
N PHE A 63 4.27 -9.67 3.30
CA PHE A 63 4.71 -10.44 2.15
C PHE A 63 6.05 -11.07 2.48
N GLY A 64 6.17 -12.36 2.30
CA GLY A 64 7.40 -13.06 2.60
C GLY A 64 7.96 -13.72 1.35
N GLY A 65 9.16 -13.35 0.98
CA GLY A 65 9.85 -13.89 -0.17
C GLY A 65 10.40 -12.79 -1.06
N ASP A 66 11.46 -13.09 -1.78
CA ASP A 66 12.07 -12.10 -2.66
C ASP A 66 11.16 -11.82 -3.87
N SER A 67 10.56 -12.85 -4.43
CA SER A 67 9.64 -12.65 -5.55
C SER A 67 8.40 -11.90 -5.09
N GLU A 68 7.90 -12.22 -3.92
CA GLU A 68 6.75 -11.54 -3.37
C GLU A 68 7.04 -10.06 -3.13
N ARG A 69 8.25 -9.77 -2.70
CA ARG A 69 8.66 -8.40 -2.52
C ARG A 69 8.71 -7.66 -3.86
N ASP A 70 9.27 -8.30 -4.88
CA ASP A 70 9.37 -7.69 -6.19
C ASP A 70 8.00 -7.45 -6.82
N THR A 71 7.09 -8.40 -6.71
CA THR A 71 5.77 -8.24 -7.28
C THR A 71 4.95 -7.22 -6.50
N LEU A 72 5.17 -7.11 -5.21
CA LEU A 72 4.53 -6.07 -4.43
C LEU A 72 4.96 -4.68 -4.90
N ILE A 73 6.26 -4.49 -5.12
CA ILE A 73 6.76 -3.22 -5.62
C ILE A 73 6.11 -2.90 -6.96
N ALA A 74 6.08 -3.87 -7.86
CA ALA A 74 5.49 -3.66 -9.17
C ALA A 74 4.00 -3.33 -9.06
N ALA A 75 3.29 -4.02 -8.17
CA ALA A 75 1.87 -3.77 -7.99
C ALA A 75 1.62 -2.38 -7.42
N LEU A 76 2.43 -1.97 -6.47
CA LEU A 76 2.26 -0.65 -5.88
C LEU A 76 2.55 0.46 -6.89
N LYS A 77 3.58 0.28 -7.70
CA LYS A 77 3.88 1.24 -8.77
C LYS A 77 2.75 1.33 -9.77
N PHE A 78 2.17 0.19 -10.11
CA PHE A 78 1.04 0.15 -11.03
C PHE A 78 -0.14 0.92 -10.43
N ILE A 79 -0.45 0.68 -9.17
CA ILE A 79 -1.57 1.35 -8.52
C ILE A 79 -1.37 2.86 -8.51
N VAL A 80 -0.18 3.29 -8.12
CA VAL A 80 0.11 4.72 -8.06
C VAL A 80 -0.03 5.35 -9.44
N LYS A 81 0.54 4.69 -10.45
CA LYS A 81 0.48 5.23 -11.79
C LYS A 81 -0.96 5.34 -12.29
N GLU A 82 -1.76 4.31 -12.05
CA GLU A 82 -3.14 4.35 -12.52
C GLU A 82 -3.95 5.42 -11.81
N LEU A 83 -3.72 5.59 -10.51
CA LEU A 83 -4.42 6.63 -9.78
C LEU A 83 -4.03 8.02 -10.28
N GLU A 84 -2.75 8.23 -10.53
CA GLU A 84 -2.29 9.51 -11.00
C GLU A 84 -2.77 9.80 -12.41
N ASP A 85 -2.75 8.80 -13.28
CA ASP A 85 -3.21 8.97 -14.65
C ASP A 85 -4.71 9.27 -14.67
N ASN A 86 -5.46 8.63 -13.81
CA ASN A 86 -6.89 8.89 -13.75
C ASN A 86 -7.17 10.30 -13.25
N GLU A 87 -6.37 10.79 -12.34
CA GLU A 87 -6.52 12.15 -11.85
C GLU A 87 -6.25 13.14 -12.97
N LYS A 88 -5.27 12.89 -13.81
CA LYS A 88 -4.98 13.77 -14.93
C LYS A 88 -6.12 13.78 -15.93
N ALA A 89 -6.84 12.68 -16.05
CA ALA A 89 -7.91 12.58 -17.03
C ALA A 89 -9.24 13.03 -16.48
N LYS A 90 -9.30 13.47 -15.27
CA LYS A 90 -10.61 13.73 -14.70
C LYS A 90 -11.32 14.90 -15.32
N GLY A 91 -10.65 15.70 -16.08
CA GLY A 91 -11.35 16.74 -16.80
C GLY A 91 -12.18 16.18 -17.92
N VAL A 92 -11.95 14.97 -18.30
CA VAL A 92 -12.72 14.30 -19.29
C VAL A 92 -13.74 13.56 -18.53
N LEU A 93 -14.91 13.61 -18.86
CA LEU A 93 -15.88 13.00 -18.11
C LEU A 93 -15.62 11.62 -17.72
N PHE A 94 -15.80 11.27 -16.53
CA PHE A 94 -15.85 9.97 -16.19
C PHE A 94 -16.96 9.81 -15.31
N SER A 95 -17.79 8.94 -15.56
CA SER A 95 -18.87 8.81 -14.81
C SER A 95 -18.88 7.53 -14.27
N THR A 96 -18.32 7.18 -13.38
CA THR A 96 -18.40 6.00 -12.90
C THR A 96 -19.43 5.82 -12.02
N SER A 97 -20.17 4.92 -12.10
CA SER A 97 -21.21 4.71 -11.20
C SER A 97 -21.04 3.43 -10.52
N ASN A 98 -19.92 3.03 -10.29
CA ASN A 98 -19.67 1.82 -9.63
C ASN A 98 -20.10 1.91 -8.22
N SER A 99 -20.99 1.10 -7.80
CA SER A 99 -21.54 1.22 -6.49
C SER A 99 -20.57 0.84 -5.41
N TYR A 100 -19.57 0.06 -5.72
CA TYR A 100 -18.60 -0.28 -4.72
C TYR A 100 -17.78 0.94 -4.38
N LEU A 101 -17.53 1.74 -5.32
CA LEU A 101 -16.82 2.95 -5.12
C LEU A 101 -17.77 4.10 -5.07
#